data_0b6e67d8b9dec817157b34cdf838d4c4
#
_entry.id   0b6e67d8b9dec817157b34cdf838d4c4
#
_cell.length_a   1.000
_cell.length_b   1.000
_cell.length_c   1.000
_cell.angle_alpha   90.00
_cell.angle_beta   90.00
_cell.angle_gamma   90.00
#
_symmetry.space_group_name_H-M   'P 1'
#
loop_
_entity.id
_entity.type
_entity.pdbx_description
1 polymer ?
#
loop_
_entity_poly.entity_id
_entity_poly.type
_entity_poly.pdbx_seq_one_letter_code
_entity_poly.pdbx_strand_id
1 'polypeptide(L)'
;MKKTMLTMGVAASLMLAACSGTDAESEAGSSGEEGGLSGTLDFYTSQPDTDATALVNAFNEQHPKVEVNVFRSGTEEVIGKVLAEEQAGDVQADVLLVADSVTFEGLKEQDLLEPYESEELDAIPEDFIDPDHTYAGTKVMATVLAVNTDKAEQLPDSWNALTDADSKDEAIMPSPLYSGAAAYNAGVFTRQDSFGWDFYQLLKDNGTSVVQGNGAALKAVQAGEKTYGMVVDYIVANAKAEGSPVDLVYPEEGVPVITEPIGMIKDTDNEEAAKAFIDFVLSEEGQKLASDLGYTPIRTGVEAPEGLKSIDEMNVLSAPLDELSSGREDDKREFKELFGE
;
A
#
# COMPACT_ATOMS: atom_id res chain seq x y z
N MET A 1 -21.27 32.51 -61.59
CA MET A 1 -22.27 32.28 -62.65
C MET A 1 -23.19 31.17 -62.28
N LYS A 2 -24.51 31.42 -62.28
CA LYS A 2 -25.67 30.55 -62.28
C LYS A 2 -25.80 29.56 -61.05
N LYS A 3 -26.63 29.83 -60.02
CA LYS A 3 -28.12 29.80 -59.95
C LYS A 3 -28.72 28.49 -60.47
N THR A 4 -29.34 27.69 -59.59
CA THR A 4 -30.79 27.43 -59.71
C THR A 4 -31.36 26.84 -58.43
N MET A 5 -32.35 27.49 -57.91
CA MET A 5 -33.39 27.07 -56.94
C MET A 5 -34.32 25.99 -57.57
N LEU A 6 -34.91 25.10 -56.79
CA LEU A 6 -36.31 24.80 -56.90
C LEU A 6 -36.89 24.18 -55.65
N THR A 7 -37.92 24.70 -55.21
CA THR A 7 -38.95 24.71 -54.24
C THR A 7 -39.93 23.53 -54.26
N MET A 8 -40.49 23.26 -53.08
CA MET A 8 -41.95 23.10 -52.79
C MET A 8 -42.58 21.70 -52.81
N GLY A 9 -43.26 21.37 -51.70
CA GLY A 9 -44.30 20.35 -51.63
C GLY A 9 -44.79 20.06 -50.20
N VAL A 10 -45.76 20.86 -49.74
CA VAL A 10 -46.56 20.69 -48.50
C VAL A 10 -47.67 19.65 -48.78
N ALA A 11 -47.94 18.73 -47.85
CA ALA A 11 -49.29 18.17 -47.66
C ALA A 11 -49.50 17.75 -46.18
N ALA A 12 -50.33 18.51 -45.51
CA ALA A 12 -50.95 18.19 -44.23
C ALA A 12 -52.14 17.28 -44.42
N SER A 13 -52.31 16.33 -43.51
CA SER A 13 -53.62 15.67 -43.30
C SER A 13 -53.81 15.38 -41.82
N LEU A 14 -54.67 16.15 -41.18
CA LEU A 14 -55.32 15.87 -39.92
C LEU A 14 -56.38 14.80 -40.09
N MET A 15 -56.44 13.80 -39.19
CA MET A 15 -57.72 13.18 -38.79
C MET A 15 -57.73 12.96 -37.29
N LEU A 16 -58.70 13.65 -36.65
CA LEU A 16 -59.20 13.32 -35.29
C LEU A 16 -60.11 12.12 -35.34
N ALA A 17 -60.03 11.22 -34.37
CA ALA A 17 -61.15 10.45 -33.91
C ALA A 17 -60.97 10.14 -32.43
N ALA A 18 -62.04 10.36 -31.66
CA ALA A 18 -62.10 10.42 -30.21
C ALA A 18 -62.54 9.08 -29.57
N CYS A 19 -62.17 8.96 -28.30
CA CYS A 19 -62.84 8.30 -27.17
C CYS A 19 -63.15 6.78 -27.20
N SER A 20 -62.56 6.03 -26.27
CA SER A 20 -63.30 5.50 -25.09
C SER A 20 -62.31 4.84 -24.13
N GLY A 21 -62.50 5.08 -22.82
CA GLY A 21 -61.63 4.64 -21.78
C GLY A 21 -61.80 3.15 -21.44
N THR A 22 -60.73 2.62 -20.87
CA THR A 22 -60.75 1.53 -19.89
C THR A 22 -59.46 1.66 -19.07
N ASP A 23 -59.64 1.73 -17.75
CA ASP A 23 -58.57 1.66 -16.78
C ASP A 23 -57.78 0.38 -16.97
N ALA A 24 -56.50 0.53 -17.28
CA ALA A 24 -55.51 -0.53 -17.12
C ALA A 24 -54.38 0.12 -16.29
N GLU A 25 -54.25 -0.32 -15.07
CA GLU A 25 -53.09 -0.11 -14.22
C GLU A 25 -51.85 -0.45 -15.05
N SER A 26 -51.12 0.59 -15.38
CA SER A 26 -49.77 0.45 -15.95
C SER A 26 -48.84 0.16 -14.78
N GLU A 27 -48.59 -1.12 -14.51
CA GLU A 27 -47.40 -1.53 -13.79
C GLU A 27 -46.22 -0.91 -14.56
N ALA A 28 -45.64 0.13 -13.98
CA ALA A 28 -44.33 0.59 -14.34
C ALA A 28 -43.37 -0.52 -13.96
N GLY A 29 -43.12 -1.43 -14.87
CA GLY A 29 -41.99 -2.32 -14.83
C GLY A 29 -40.73 -1.44 -14.80
N SER A 30 -40.20 -1.24 -13.61
CA SER A 30 -38.83 -0.89 -13.44
C SER A 30 -37.99 -1.98 -14.10
N SER A 31 -37.63 -1.80 -15.35
CA SER A 31 -36.47 -2.48 -15.91
C SER A 31 -35.29 -1.93 -15.17
N GLY A 32 -34.90 -2.57 -14.06
CA GLY A 32 -33.59 -2.42 -13.49
C GLY A 32 -32.60 -2.76 -14.59
N GLU A 33 -32.02 -1.73 -15.19
CA GLU A 33 -30.72 -1.88 -15.79
C GLU A 33 -29.81 -2.41 -14.66
N GLU A 34 -29.24 -3.57 -14.87
CA GLU A 34 -28.07 -4.03 -14.10
C GLU A 34 -26.92 -3.10 -14.47
N GLY A 35 -26.96 -1.89 -13.93
CA GLY A 35 -25.90 -0.90 -14.02
C GLY A 35 -24.84 -1.27 -12.98
N GLY A 36 -23.96 -2.24 -13.33
CA GLY A 36 -22.78 -2.47 -12.51
C GLY A 36 -21.94 -1.19 -12.43
N LEU A 37 -21.18 -1.05 -11.35
CA LEU A 37 -20.25 0.05 -11.10
C LEU A 37 -19.41 0.33 -12.35
N SER A 38 -19.23 1.60 -12.70
CA SER A 38 -18.48 2.02 -13.87
C SER A 38 -17.87 3.41 -13.65
N GLY A 39 -16.79 3.72 -14.33
CA GLY A 39 -16.08 4.97 -14.23
C GLY A 39 -14.59 4.76 -14.19
N THR A 40 -13.87 5.73 -13.64
CA THR A 40 -12.41 5.67 -13.42
C THR A 40 -12.11 5.59 -11.93
N LEU A 41 -10.93 5.05 -11.60
CA LEU A 41 -10.35 5.06 -10.27
C LEU A 41 -8.86 5.34 -10.39
N ASP A 42 -8.39 6.43 -9.79
CA ASP A 42 -6.98 6.75 -9.72
C ASP A 42 -6.38 6.19 -8.42
N PHE A 43 -5.69 5.06 -8.55
CA PHE A 43 -5.10 4.29 -7.46
C PHE A 43 -3.61 4.60 -7.31
N TYR A 44 -3.22 5.22 -6.19
CA TYR A 44 -1.83 5.52 -5.88
C TYR A 44 -1.28 4.54 -4.84
N THR A 45 -0.15 3.90 -5.15
CA THR A 45 0.37 2.83 -4.30
C THR A 45 1.90 2.77 -4.25
N SER A 46 2.41 2.20 -3.16
CA SER A 46 3.82 1.84 -3.01
C SER A 46 4.10 0.35 -3.16
N GLN A 47 3.07 -0.46 -3.45
CA GLN A 47 3.24 -1.88 -3.70
C GLN A 47 4.15 -2.17 -4.90
N PRO A 48 4.78 -3.36 -5.01
CA PRO A 48 5.41 -3.80 -6.25
C PRO A 48 4.43 -3.77 -7.44
N ASP A 49 4.94 -3.49 -8.63
CA ASP A 49 4.11 -3.42 -9.86
C ASP A 49 3.33 -4.71 -10.12
N THR A 50 3.93 -5.87 -9.78
CA THR A 50 3.29 -7.19 -9.91
C THR A 50 2.08 -7.32 -9.02
N ASP A 51 2.20 -6.86 -7.78
CA ASP A 51 1.18 -7.00 -6.74
C ASP A 51 0.03 -6.02 -6.97
N ALA A 52 0.35 -4.75 -7.30
CA ALA A 52 -0.64 -3.77 -7.72
C ALA A 52 -1.43 -4.23 -8.95
N THR A 53 -0.74 -4.84 -9.93
CA THR A 53 -1.39 -5.41 -11.13
C THR A 53 -2.31 -6.57 -10.79
N ALA A 54 -1.90 -7.48 -9.90
CA ALA A 54 -2.71 -8.60 -9.45
C ALA A 54 -3.97 -8.12 -8.73
N LEU A 55 -3.82 -7.12 -7.85
CA LEU A 55 -4.92 -6.52 -7.11
C LEU A 55 -5.96 -5.87 -8.04
N VAL A 56 -5.50 -5.05 -9.00
CA VAL A 56 -6.38 -4.39 -9.98
C VAL A 56 -7.09 -5.41 -10.88
N ASN A 57 -6.38 -6.45 -11.32
CA ASN A 57 -6.99 -7.49 -12.15
C ASN A 57 -8.11 -8.22 -11.40
N ALA A 58 -7.88 -8.59 -10.14
CA ALA A 58 -8.87 -9.28 -9.33
C ALA A 58 -10.09 -8.37 -9.03
N PHE A 59 -9.88 -7.10 -8.73
CA PHE A 59 -10.96 -6.12 -8.61
C PHE A 59 -11.78 -5.99 -9.91
N ASN A 60 -11.12 -5.94 -11.05
CA ASN A 60 -11.78 -5.79 -12.35
C ASN A 60 -12.55 -7.06 -12.79
N GLU A 61 -12.28 -8.24 -12.21
CA GLU A 61 -13.14 -9.42 -12.43
C GLU A 61 -14.55 -9.18 -11.89
N GLN A 62 -14.70 -8.44 -10.79
CA GLN A 62 -15.99 -8.08 -10.20
C GLN A 62 -16.56 -6.78 -10.78
N HIS A 63 -15.70 -5.84 -11.14
CA HIS A 63 -16.04 -4.50 -11.63
C HIS A 63 -15.46 -4.19 -13.01
N PRO A 64 -15.83 -4.95 -14.08
CA PRO A 64 -15.18 -4.88 -15.39
C PRO A 64 -15.41 -3.56 -16.16
N LYS A 65 -16.27 -2.67 -15.63
CA LYS A 65 -16.54 -1.35 -16.23
C LYS A 65 -15.83 -0.22 -15.51
N VAL A 66 -15.05 -0.51 -14.47
CA VAL A 66 -14.19 0.47 -13.79
C VAL A 66 -12.80 0.42 -14.42
N GLU A 67 -12.34 1.54 -14.94
CA GLU A 67 -10.96 1.71 -15.41
C GLU A 67 -10.09 2.16 -14.25
N VAL A 68 -9.12 1.33 -13.83
CA VAL A 68 -8.21 1.66 -12.74
C VAL A 68 -6.89 2.18 -13.31
N ASN A 69 -6.60 3.44 -13.05
CA ASN A 69 -5.31 4.08 -13.37
C ASN A 69 -4.37 3.92 -12.17
N VAL A 70 -3.23 3.30 -12.35
CA VAL A 70 -2.27 3.07 -11.27
C VAL A 70 -1.11 4.04 -11.35
N PHE A 71 -0.90 4.83 -10.30
CA PHE A 71 0.37 5.52 -10.07
C PHE A 71 1.16 4.78 -8.99
N ARG A 72 2.33 4.27 -9.35
CA ARG A 72 3.18 3.49 -8.47
C ARG A 72 4.56 4.12 -8.28
N SER A 73 4.95 4.35 -7.03
CA SER A 73 6.32 4.74 -6.66
C SER A 73 6.64 4.31 -5.21
N GLY A 74 7.77 4.76 -4.64
CA GLY A 74 8.00 4.64 -3.21
C GLY A 74 7.02 5.51 -2.43
N THR A 75 6.73 5.14 -1.19
CA THR A 75 5.76 5.86 -0.35
C THR A 75 6.04 7.37 -0.29
N GLU A 76 7.29 7.76 -0.08
CA GLU A 76 7.64 9.17 0.04
C GLU A 76 7.42 9.97 -1.26
N GLU A 77 7.64 9.32 -2.42
CA GLU A 77 7.36 9.95 -3.72
C GLU A 77 5.85 10.02 -4.01
N VAL A 78 5.09 8.99 -3.60
CA VAL A 78 3.61 9.01 -3.70
C VAL A 78 3.05 10.15 -2.87
N ILE A 79 3.47 10.27 -1.62
CA ILE A 79 2.99 11.34 -0.73
C ILE A 79 3.44 12.72 -1.22
N GLY A 80 4.69 12.83 -1.68
CA GLY A 80 5.19 14.07 -2.29
C GLY A 80 4.34 14.52 -3.48
N LYS A 81 3.84 13.56 -4.30
CA LYS A 81 2.92 13.85 -5.40
C LYS A 81 1.56 14.31 -4.89
N VAL A 82 0.95 13.60 -3.93
CA VAL A 82 -0.34 13.99 -3.33
C VAL A 82 -0.28 15.40 -2.75
N LEU A 83 0.76 15.72 -1.98
CA LEU A 83 0.93 17.05 -1.38
C LEU A 83 1.18 18.15 -2.43
N ALA A 84 1.85 17.82 -3.54
CA ALA A 84 2.03 18.79 -4.64
C ALA A 84 0.72 19.05 -5.41
N GLU A 85 -0.11 18.04 -5.59
CA GLU A 85 -1.44 18.14 -6.20
C GLU A 85 -2.38 18.92 -5.28
N GLU A 86 -2.35 18.69 -3.98
CA GLU A 86 -3.13 19.45 -2.98
C GLU A 86 -2.75 20.95 -3.03
N GLN A 87 -1.46 21.29 -3.06
CA GLN A 87 -1.01 22.66 -3.22
C GLN A 87 -1.46 23.30 -4.55
N ALA A 88 -1.66 22.49 -5.59
CA ALA A 88 -2.24 22.96 -6.85
C ALA A 88 -3.77 23.09 -6.80
N GLY A 89 -4.39 22.57 -5.74
CA GLY A 89 -5.84 22.62 -5.50
C GLY A 89 -6.65 21.51 -6.15
N ASP A 90 -6.00 20.40 -6.53
CA ASP A 90 -6.65 19.28 -7.24
C ASP A 90 -5.85 17.99 -7.07
N VAL A 91 -6.17 17.21 -6.03
CA VAL A 91 -5.58 15.89 -5.81
C VAL A 91 -6.19 14.90 -6.80
N GLN A 92 -5.36 14.21 -7.55
CA GLN A 92 -5.81 13.29 -8.60
C GLN A 92 -6.07 11.88 -8.10
N ALA A 93 -5.48 11.51 -6.95
CA ALA A 93 -5.70 10.20 -6.36
C ALA A 93 -7.11 10.07 -5.79
N ASP A 94 -7.75 8.92 -5.98
CA ASP A 94 -8.99 8.55 -5.31
C ASP A 94 -8.71 7.69 -4.08
N VAL A 95 -7.80 6.73 -4.24
CA VAL A 95 -7.42 5.77 -3.18
C VAL A 95 -5.91 5.69 -3.05
N LEU A 96 -5.47 5.69 -1.79
CA LEU A 96 -4.08 5.43 -1.42
C LEU A 96 -3.94 4.06 -0.77
N LEU A 97 -2.92 3.31 -1.16
CA LEU A 97 -2.47 2.09 -0.49
C LEU A 97 -0.93 2.12 -0.41
N VAL A 98 -0.43 2.63 0.69
CA VAL A 98 1.01 2.86 0.90
C VAL A 98 1.41 2.49 2.33
N ALA A 99 2.70 2.25 2.56
CA ALA A 99 3.24 2.11 3.90
C ALA A 99 3.37 3.52 4.51
N ASP A 100 3.08 3.77 5.69
CA ASP A 100 2.62 3.06 6.85
C ASP A 100 1.49 3.86 7.56
N SER A 101 1.03 3.45 8.75
CA SER A 101 0.02 4.21 9.52
C SER A 101 0.49 5.62 9.88
N VAL A 102 1.79 5.83 10.12
CA VAL A 102 2.36 7.17 10.38
C VAL A 102 2.16 8.11 9.19
N THR A 103 2.30 7.58 7.97
CA THR A 103 2.02 8.30 6.72
C THR A 103 0.55 8.76 6.68
N PHE A 104 -0.39 7.86 7.02
CA PHE A 104 -1.81 8.19 7.02
C PHE A 104 -2.20 9.16 8.12
N GLU A 105 -1.59 9.08 9.32
CA GLU A 105 -1.77 10.13 10.35
C GLU A 105 -1.35 11.50 9.83
N GLY A 106 -0.21 11.60 9.14
CA GLY A 106 0.22 12.86 8.54
C GLY A 106 -0.72 13.41 7.46
N LEU A 107 -1.39 12.55 6.69
CA LEU A 107 -2.43 12.96 5.74
C LEU A 107 -3.74 13.36 6.45
N LYS A 108 -4.12 12.63 7.48
CA LYS A 108 -5.29 12.92 8.33
C LYS A 108 -5.16 14.28 9.03
N GLU A 109 -3.99 14.60 9.60
CA GLU A 109 -3.69 15.90 10.20
C GLU A 109 -3.83 17.07 9.21
N GLN A 110 -3.64 16.81 7.92
CA GLN A 110 -3.80 17.77 6.83
C GLN A 110 -5.21 17.78 6.21
N ASP A 111 -6.16 17.01 6.79
CA ASP A 111 -7.57 16.90 6.32
C ASP A 111 -7.68 16.40 4.87
N LEU A 112 -6.78 15.47 4.46
CA LEU A 112 -6.69 14.93 3.10
C LEU A 112 -7.41 13.59 2.91
N LEU A 113 -7.92 12.98 3.98
CA LEU A 113 -8.58 11.68 3.94
C LEU A 113 -10.07 11.81 4.21
N GLU A 114 -10.89 11.06 3.47
CA GLU A 114 -12.33 10.95 3.68
C GLU A 114 -12.64 9.76 4.59
N PRO A 115 -13.41 9.93 5.68
CA PRO A 115 -13.87 8.81 6.50
C PRO A 115 -14.78 7.86 5.71
N TYR A 116 -14.50 6.56 5.79
CA TYR A 116 -15.35 5.53 5.20
C TYR A 116 -15.47 4.31 6.10
N GLU A 117 -16.67 4.03 6.56
CA GLU A 117 -17.01 2.88 7.38
C GLU A 117 -17.48 1.73 6.48
N SER A 118 -16.53 0.94 5.98
CA SER A 118 -16.79 -0.26 5.19
C SER A 118 -17.43 -1.35 6.06
N GLU A 119 -18.41 -2.10 5.51
CA GLU A 119 -18.97 -3.29 6.19
C GLU A 119 -17.91 -4.39 6.41
N GLU A 120 -16.82 -4.38 5.64
CA GLU A 120 -15.72 -5.34 5.76
C GLU A 120 -14.88 -5.14 7.03
N LEU A 121 -14.95 -3.96 7.65
CA LEU A 121 -14.24 -3.64 8.91
C LEU A 121 -14.70 -4.52 10.08
N ASP A 122 -15.91 -5.07 10.07
CA ASP A 122 -16.41 -5.99 11.10
C ASP A 122 -15.52 -7.24 11.27
N ALA A 123 -14.77 -7.61 10.24
CA ALA A 123 -13.88 -8.77 10.25
C ALA A 123 -12.39 -8.40 10.42
N ILE A 124 -12.07 -7.13 10.57
CA ILE A 124 -10.73 -6.59 10.79
C ILE A 124 -10.57 -6.28 12.28
N PRO A 125 -9.47 -6.69 12.96
CA PRO A 125 -9.23 -6.33 14.35
C PRO A 125 -9.12 -4.80 14.54
N GLU A 126 -9.70 -4.29 15.62
CA GLU A 126 -9.78 -2.85 15.91
C GLU A 126 -8.40 -2.15 15.91
N ASP A 127 -7.33 -2.85 16.30
CA ASP A 127 -5.96 -2.31 16.32
C ASP A 127 -5.43 -1.92 14.92
N PHE A 128 -6.08 -2.37 13.85
CA PHE A 128 -5.74 -2.03 12.47
C PHE A 128 -6.65 -0.97 11.84
N ILE A 129 -7.61 -0.45 12.59
CA ILE A 129 -8.61 0.52 12.11
C ILE A 129 -8.36 1.87 12.77
N ASP A 130 -8.25 2.92 11.97
CA ASP A 130 -8.24 4.29 12.50
C ASP A 130 -9.57 4.58 13.24
N PRO A 131 -9.55 5.12 14.46
CA PRO A 131 -10.77 5.43 15.22
C PRO A 131 -11.76 6.38 14.52
N ASP A 132 -11.28 7.22 13.59
CA ASP A 132 -12.10 8.12 12.80
C ASP A 132 -12.45 7.52 11.41
N HIS A 133 -12.10 6.25 11.16
CA HIS A 133 -12.35 5.51 9.92
C HIS A 133 -11.79 6.18 8.66
N THR A 134 -10.72 6.97 8.77
CA THR A 134 -10.08 7.60 7.61
C THR A 134 -9.13 6.66 6.87
N TYR A 135 -8.68 5.60 7.52
CA TYR A 135 -7.91 4.51 6.91
C TYR A 135 -8.04 3.20 7.70
N ALA A 136 -7.72 2.10 7.07
CA ALA A 136 -7.59 0.79 7.71
C ALA A 136 -6.35 0.07 7.18
N GLY A 137 -5.65 -0.67 8.03
CA GLY A 137 -4.60 -1.60 7.61
C GLY A 137 -5.15 -2.64 6.64
N THR A 138 -4.30 -3.18 5.77
CA THR A 138 -4.70 -4.23 4.83
C THR A 138 -3.91 -5.52 5.00
N LYS A 139 -2.71 -5.43 5.53
CA LYS A 139 -1.78 -6.56 5.74
C LYS A 139 -0.68 -6.16 6.70
N VAL A 140 0.03 -7.14 7.21
CA VAL A 140 1.18 -6.97 8.11
C VAL A 140 2.46 -7.34 7.38
N MET A 141 3.51 -6.56 7.59
CA MET A 141 4.88 -6.83 7.13
C MET A 141 5.85 -6.56 8.27
N ALA A 142 6.72 -7.52 8.57
CA ALA A 142 7.80 -7.33 9.51
C ALA A 142 9.10 -6.99 8.79
N THR A 143 9.89 -6.08 9.32
CA THR A 143 11.26 -5.89 8.86
C THR A 143 12.17 -6.92 9.51
N VAL A 144 12.87 -7.68 8.69
CA VAL A 144 13.71 -8.82 9.09
C VAL A 144 15.13 -8.70 8.54
N LEU A 145 16.02 -9.58 8.99
CA LEU A 145 17.29 -9.81 8.31
C LEU A 145 17.08 -10.79 7.15
N ALA A 146 17.32 -10.33 5.93
CA ALA A 146 17.57 -11.22 4.79
C ALA A 146 19.03 -11.65 4.82
N VAL A 147 19.28 -12.92 4.68
CA VAL A 147 20.62 -13.53 4.74
C VAL A 147 20.90 -14.32 3.48
N ASN A 148 21.99 -14.04 2.78
CA ASN A 148 22.44 -14.90 1.68
C ASN A 148 23.09 -16.18 2.25
N THR A 149 22.47 -17.33 1.99
CA THR A 149 22.85 -18.62 2.57
C THR A 149 24.11 -19.24 1.94
N ASP A 150 24.53 -18.76 0.79
CA ASP A 150 25.80 -19.21 0.15
C ASP A 150 27.01 -18.46 0.73
N LYS A 151 26.79 -17.29 1.35
CA LYS A 151 27.86 -16.44 1.94
C LYS A 151 27.96 -16.57 3.45
N ALA A 152 26.82 -16.63 4.14
CA ALA A 152 26.79 -16.74 5.59
C ALA A 152 27.11 -18.17 6.06
N GLU A 153 28.06 -18.30 6.99
CA GLU A 153 28.41 -19.61 7.58
C GLU A 153 27.28 -20.16 8.46
N GLN A 154 26.50 -19.27 9.07
CA GLN A 154 25.33 -19.56 9.91
C GLN A 154 24.34 -18.41 9.87
N LEU A 155 23.08 -18.70 10.14
CA LEU A 155 22.07 -17.64 10.30
C LEU A 155 22.31 -16.91 11.61
N PRO A 156 22.36 -15.55 11.59
CA PRO A 156 22.46 -14.75 12.81
C PRO A 156 21.11 -14.76 13.56
N ASP A 157 21.11 -14.39 14.84
CA ASP A 157 19.93 -14.24 15.69
C ASP A 157 19.67 -12.79 16.15
N SER A 158 20.52 -11.85 15.73
CA SER A 158 20.57 -10.49 16.23
C SER A 158 20.79 -9.47 15.12
N TRP A 159 20.25 -8.25 15.29
CA TRP A 159 20.53 -7.09 14.44
C TRP A 159 22.03 -6.70 14.45
N ASN A 160 22.78 -7.12 15.46
CA ASN A 160 24.22 -6.89 15.55
C ASN A 160 24.98 -7.47 14.33
N ALA A 161 24.42 -8.48 13.65
CA ALA A 161 25.00 -9.00 12.40
C ALA A 161 25.26 -7.92 11.35
N LEU A 162 24.52 -6.82 11.36
CA LEU A 162 24.71 -5.70 10.45
C LEU A 162 25.86 -4.76 10.86
N THR A 163 26.27 -4.79 12.13
CA THR A 163 27.24 -3.85 12.71
C THR A 163 28.53 -4.52 13.16
N ASP A 164 28.59 -5.85 13.14
CA ASP A 164 29.79 -6.62 13.49
C ASP A 164 30.94 -6.36 12.50
N ALA A 165 32.16 -6.34 13.00
CA ALA A 165 33.34 -6.09 12.19
C ALA A 165 33.54 -7.13 11.06
N ASP A 166 33.08 -8.37 11.25
CA ASP A 166 33.18 -9.45 10.29
C ASP A 166 32.20 -9.29 9.11
N SER A 167 31.15 -8.46 9.30
CA SER A 167 30.18 -8.12 8.24
C SER A 167 30.43 -6.75 7.60
N LYS A 168 31.66 -6.24 7.73
CA LYS A 168 32.03 -4.94 7.15
C LYS A 168 31.81 -4.91 5.65
N ASP A 169 31.09 -3.88 5.17
CA ASP A 169 30.69 -3.66 3.78
C ASP A 169 29.72 -4.74 3.22
N GLU A 170 29.19 -5.64 4.07
CA GLU A 170 28.33 -6.77 3.67
C GLU A 170 26.83 -6.53 3.97
N ALA A 171 26.47 -5.39 4.52
CA ALA A 171 25.09 -5.05 4.84
C ALA A 171 24.46 -4.07 3.84
N ILE A 172 23.14 -4.14 3.69
CA ILE A 172 22.33 -3.24 2.83
C ILE A 172 20.95 -2.98 3.45
N MET A 173 20.42 -1.78 3.24
CA MET A 173 19.08 -1.40 3.69
C MET A 173 18.41 -0.42 2.70
N PRO A 174 17.06 -0.34 2.69
CA PRO A 174 16.36 0.69 1.93
C PRO A 174 16.49 2.08 2.58
N SER A 175 16.42 3.13 1.76
CA SER A 175 16.42 4.52 2.21
C SER A 175 15.07 4.92 2.81
N PRO A 176 15.04 5.56 3.99
CA PRO A 176 13.82 6.15 4.55
C PRO A 176 13.33 7.38 3.76
N LEU A 177 14.14 7.91 2.84
CA LEU A 177 13.74 9.01 1.96
C LEU A 177 12.91 8.55 0.75
N TYR A 178 12.76 7.22 0.59
CA TYR A 178 11.96 6.61 -0.47
C TYR A 178 10.93 5.61 0.06
N SER A 179 11.35 4.73 0.96
CA SER A 179 10.55 3.62 1.49
C SER A 179 9.89 4.01 2.81
N GLY A 180 8.54 3.98 2.84
CA GLY A 180 7.77 4.20 4.06
C GLY A 180 8.12 3.19 5.17
N ALA A 181 8.30 1.91 4.80
CA ALA A 181 8.76 0.90 5.76
C ALA A 181 10.12 1.27 6.38
N ALA A 182 11.08 1.75 5.58
CA ALA A 182 12.37 2.18 6.10
C ALA A 182 12.27 3.45 6.97
N ALA A 183 11.36 4.37 6.63
CA ALA A 183 11.10 5.56 7.45
C ALA A 183 10.46 5.18 8.79
N TYR A 184 9.50 4.24 8.79
CA TYR A 184 8.94 3.67 10.02
C TYR A 184 10.02 2.99 10.86
N ASN A 185 10.88 2.17 10.24
CA ASN A 185 11.99 1.51 10.93
C ASN A 185 12.92 2.52 11.59
N ALA A 186 13.29 3.60 10.89
CA ALA A 186 14.13 4.65 11.46
C ALA A 186 13.48 5.26 12.72
N GLY A 187 12.18 5.58 12.63
CA GLY A 187 11.44 6.08 13.78
C GLY A 187 11.40 5.10 14.95
N VAL A 188 11.13 3.80 14.67
CA VAL A 188 11.04 2.78 15.72
C VAL A 188 12.40 2.50 16.34
N PHE A 189 13.44 2.18 15.56
CA PHE A 189 14.74 1.85 16.09
C PHE A 189 15.37 3.00 16.90
N THR A 190 15.21 4.24 16.43
CA THR A 190 15.79 5.40 17.11
C THR A 190 15.14 5.72 18.46
N ARG A 191 13.94 5.19 18.71
CA ARG A 191 13.20 5.32 19.98
C ARG A 191 13.35 4.11 20.92
N GLN A 192 14.13 3.10 20.53
CA GLN A 192 14.45 1.98 21.42
C GLN A 192 15.74 2.25 22.20
N ASP A 193 15.74 2.05 23.51
CA ASP A 193 16.91 2.25 24.38
C ASP A 193 18.13 1.40 23.95
N SER A 194 17.90 0.25 23.33
CA SER A 194 18.95 -0.67 22.87
C SER A 194 19.56 -0.31 21.53
N PHE A 195 19.00 0.64 20.79
CA PHE A 195 19.43 0.99 19.45
C PHE A 195 19.76 2.48 19.31
N GLY A 196 18.76 3.35 19.22
CA GLY A 196 18.97 4.79 19.05
C GLY A 196 19.64 5.15 17.72
N TRP A 197 20.04 6.40 17.59
CA TRP A 197 20.85 6.89 16.46
C TRP A 197 22.25 6.27 16.44
N ASP A 198 22.75 5.78 17.57
CA ASP A 198 24.03 5.07 17.66
C ASP A 198 24.03 3.81 16.79
N PHE A 199 22.90 3.10 16.69
CA PHE A 199 22.78 1.95 15.79
C PHE A 199 22.96 2.34 14.33
N TYR A 200 22.32 3.42 13.88
CA TYR A 200 22.49 3.92 12.50
C TYR A 200 23.90 4.44 12.24
N GLN A 201 24.54 5.03 13.25
CA GLN A 201 25.96 5.41 13.15
C GLN A 201 26.85 4.18 12.98
N LEU A 202 26.60 3.10 13.73
CA LEU A 202 27.32 1.83 13.59
C LEU A 202 27.10 1.19 12.22
N LEU A 203 25.87 1.19 11.70
CA LEU A 203 25.56 0.73 10.33
C LEU A 203 26.39 1.49 9.29
N LYS A 204 26.44 2.81 9.39
CA LYS A 204 27.25 3.65 8.50
C LYS A 204 28.73 3.32 8.61
N ASP A 205 29.27 3.27 9.84
CA ASP A 205 30.69 3.03 10.10
C ASP A 205 31.12 1.63 9.64
N ASN A 206 30.18 0.68 9.65
CA ASN A 206 30.37 -0.68 9.13
C ASN A 206 30.20 -0.79 7.59
N GLY A 207 29.90 0.32 6.90
CA GLY A 207 29.79 0.39 5.45
C GLY A 207 28.49 -0.19 4.90
N THR A 208 27.41 -0.12 5.68
CA THR A 208 26.06 -0.50 5.19
C THR A 208 25.67 0.33 3.97
N SER A 209 25.32 -0.33 2.89
CA SER A 209 24.85 0.32 1.66
C SER A 209 23.38 0.74 1.82
N VAL A 210 23.05 1.94 1.35
CA VAL A 210 21.66 2.43 1.29
C VAL A 210 21.19 2.41 -0.17
N VAL A 211 20.00 1.89 -0.41
CA VAL A 211 19.38 1.81 -1.74
C VAL A 211 17.93 2.26 -1.71
N GLN A 212 17.35 2.49 -2.87
CA GLN A 212 16.05 3.13 -2.98
C GLN A 212 14.93 2.40 -2.20
N GLY A 213 14.83 1.07 -2.30
CA GLY A 213 13.74 0.35 -1.65
C GLY A 213 14.05 -1.12 -1.34
N ASN A 214 13.11 -1.79 -0.66
CA ASN A 214 13.25 -3.17 -0.21
C ASN A 214 13.60 -4.15 -1.35
N GLY A 215 12.97 -4.02 -2.52
CA GLY A 215 13.26 -4.89 -3.67
C GLY A 215 14.70 -4.76 -4.18
N ALA A 216 15.29 -3.56 -4.16
CA ALA A 216 16.68 -3.35 -4.54
C ALA A 216 17.65 -3.95 -3.50
N ALA A 217 17.33 -3.80 -2.21
CA ALA A 217 18.12 -4.39 -1.14
C ALA A 217 18.10 -5.94 -1.21
N LEU A 218 16.91 -6.54 -1.34
CA LEU A 218 16.80 -8.00 -1.47
C LEU A 218 17.55 -8.52 -2.71
N LYS A 219 17.45 -7.84 -3.84
CA LYS A 219 18.13 -8.24 -5.08
C LYS A 219 19.65 -8.30 -4.91
N ALA A 220 20.24 -7.36 -4.17
CA ALA A 220 21.68 -7.38 -3.87
C ALA A 220 22.06 -8.56 -2.98
N VAL A 221 21.20 -8.91 -2.00
CA VAL A 221 21.39 -10.11 -1.16
C VAL A 221 21.25 -11.40 -1.98
N GLN A 222 20.21 -11.53 -2.81
CA GLN A 222 20.01 -12.68 -3.70
C GLN A 222 21.19 -12.91 -4.63
N ALA A 223 21.76 -11.82 -5.17
CA ALA A 223 22.90 -11.89 -6.08
C ALA A 223 24.24 -12.18 -5.37
N GLY A 224 24.27 -12.23 -4.03
CA GLY A 224 25.50 -12.39 -3.24
C GLY A 224 26.41 -11.15 -3.27
N GLU A 225 25.92 -10.00 -3.70
CA GLU A 225 26.64 -8.72 -3.61
C GLU A 225 26.77 -8.28 -2.15
N LYS A 226 25.76 -8.63 -1.35
CA LYS A 226 25.70 -8.42 0.11
C LYS A 226 25.31 -9.71 0.81
N THR A 227 25.80 -9.86 2.04
CA THR A 227 25.48 -11.03 2.87
C THR A 227 24.18 -10.80 3.63
N TYR A 228 23.93 -9.56 4.09
CA TYR A 228 22.82 -9.22 4.96
C TYR A 228 22.02 -8.06 4.41
N GLY A 229 20.69 -8.13 4.55
CA GLY A 229 19.79 -7.03 4.21
C GLY A 229 18.75 -6.77 5.29
N MET A 230 18.48 -5.52 5.59
CA MET A 230 17.32 -5.12 6.39
C MET A 230 16.14 -4.89 5.43
N VAL A 231 15.19 -5.81 5.34
CA VAL A 231 14.09 -5.78 4.36
C VAL A 231 12.81 -6.35 4.96
N VAL A 232 11.67 -6.13 4.29
CA VAL A 232 10.39 -6.73 4.71
C VAL A 232 10.36 -8.22 4.42
N ASP A 233 9.74 -8.98 5.30
CA ASP A 233 9.79 -10.44 5.41
C ASP A 233 9.21 -11.18 4.20
N TYR A 234 8.03 -10.80 3.73
CA TYR A 234 7.32 -11.50 2.67
C TYR A 234 8.12 -11.62 1.36
N ILE A 235 8.89 -10.57 0.98
CA ILE A 235 9.70 -10.64 -0.24
C ILE A 235 10.85 -11.63 -0.11
N VAL A 236 11.39 -11.81 1.10
CA VAL A 236 12.45 -12.80 1.36
C VAL A 236 11.87 -14.21 1.34
N ALA A 237 10.69 -14.40 1.98
CA ALA A 237 9.97 -15.67 1.96
C ALA A 237 9.64 -16.11 0.53
N ASN A 238 9.10 -15.21 -0.30
CA ASN A 238 8.81 -15.46 -1.70
C ASN A 238 10.08 -15.84 -2.49
N ALA A 239 11.14 -15.07 -2.34
CA ALA A 239 12.43 -15.35 -3.00
C ALA A 239 13.00 -16.70 -2.58
N LYS A 240 12.91 -17.08 -1.31
CA LYS A 240 13.31 -18.38 -0.80
C LYS A 240 12.46 -19.51 -1.41
N ALA A 241 11.15 -19.34 -1.48
CA ALA A 241 10.23 -20.30 -2.10
C ALA A 241 10.50 -20.50 -3.59
N GLU A 242 10.95 -19.47 -4.30
CA GLU A 242 11.39 -19.49 -5.69
C GLU A 242 12.79 -20.12 -5.88
N GLY A 243 13.48 -20.51 -4.80
CA GLY A 243 14.78 -21.18 -4.84
C GLY A 243 15.99 -20.23 -4.83
N SER A 244 15.82 -18.98 -4.50
CA SER A 244 16.94 -18.06 -4.26
C SER A 244 17.74 -18.49 -3.02
N PRO A 245 19.10 -18.29 -3.00
CA PRO A 245 19.93 -18.65 -1.87
C PRO A 245 19.80 -17.62 -0.73
N VAL A 246 18.59 -17.44 -0.24
CA VAL A 246 18.30 -16.50 0.85
C VAL A 246 17.46 -17.16 1.93
N ASP A 247 17.62 -16.69 3.15
CA ASP A 247 16.75 -16.99 4.28
C ASP A 247 16.38 -15.71 5.02
N LEU A 248 15.34 -15.77 5.84
CA LEU A 248 14.90 -14.65 6.67
C LEU A 248 15.07 -15.01 8.15
N VAL A 249 15.47 -14.01 8.92
CA VAL A 249 15.64 -14.13 10.37
C VAL A 249 14.88 -13.00 11.05
N TYR A 250 14.07 -13.38 12.03
CA TYR A 250 13.45 -12.45 12.99
C TYR A 250 14.40 -12.34 14.19
N PRO A 251 15.16 -11.24 14.35
CA PRO A 251 16.12 -11.08 15.45
C PRO A 251 15.49 -11.17 16.82
N GLU A 252 16.24 -11.67 17.81
CA GLU A 252 15.74 -11.88 19.18
C GLU A 252 15.35 -10.58 19.88
N GLU A 253 16.01 -9.46 19.54
CA GLU A 253 15.67 -8.13 20.07
C GLU A 253 14.27 -7.68 19.66
N GLY A 254 13.75 -8.24 18.57
CA GLY A 254 12.46 -7.91 18.00
C GLY A 254 12.58 -7.23 16.63
N VAL A 255 11.41 -7.03 16.01
CA VAL A 255 11.28 -6.51 14.65
C VAL A 255 10.26 -5.38 14.58
N PRO A 256 10.53 -4.29 13.83
CA PRO A 256 9.48 -3.35 13.44
C PRO A 256 8.42 -4.05 12.58
N VAL A 257 7.15 -3.79 12.87
CA VAL A 257 6.02 -4.33 12.15
C VAL A 257 5.16 -3.19 11.67
N ILE A 258 4.85 -3.16 10.39
CA ILE A 258 3.98 -2.17 9.77
C ILE A 258 2.72 -2.83 9.22
N THR A 259 1.64 -2.08 9.20
CA THR A 259 0.50 -2.33 8.31
C THR A 259 0.67 -1.49 7.05
N GLU A 260 0.14 -1.95 5.93
CA GLU A 260 0.04 -1.13 4.73
C GLU A 260 -1.41 -0.65 4.63
N PRO A 261 -1.72 0.57 5.09
CA PRO A 261 -3.10 1.03 5.13
C PRO A 261 -3.64 1.39 3.76
N ILE A 262 -4.98 1.34 3.66
CA ILE A 262 -5.77 1.89 2.56
C ILE A 262 -6.67 3.00 3.08
N GLY A 263 -6.81 4.06 2.30
CA GLY A 263 -7.71 5.18 2.61
C GLY A 263 -8.17 5.89 1.34
N MET A 264 -9.32 6.55 1.44
CA MET A 264 -9.90 7.36 0.38
C MET A 264 -9.45 8.81 0.51
N ILE A 265 -9.11 9.44 -0.60
CA ILE A 265 -8.81 10.87 -0.64
C ILE A 265 -10.12 11.65 -0.49
N LYS A 266 -10.05 12.73 0.29
CA LYS A 266 -11.17 13.62 0.53
C LYS A 266 -11.61 14.33 -0.76
N ASP A 267 -12.94 14.51 -0.90
CA ASP A 267 -13.56 15.19 -2.05
C ASP A 267 -13.26 14.54 -3.41
N THR A 268 -12.97 13.22 -3.47
CA THR A 268 -12.83 12.50 -4.74
C THR A 268 -14.12 12.54 -5.56
N ASP A 269 -14.00 12.76 -6.88
CA ASP A 269 -15.13 12.67 -7.81
C ASP A 269 -15.58 11.22 -8.10
N ASN A 270 -14.79 10.22 -7.68
CA ASN A 270 -14.97 8.79 -7.95
C ASN A 270 -15.33 7.97 -6.68
N GLU A 271 -16.04 8.58 -5.73
CA GLU A 271 -16.31 8.04 -4.39
C GLU A 271 -16.86 6.60 -4.40
N GLU A 272 -17.82 6.29 -5.28
CA GLU A 272 -18.41 4.95 -5.38
C GLU A 272 -17.38 3.89 -5.84
N ALA A 273 -16.50 4.23 -6.76
CA ALA A 273 -15.43 3.34 -7.21
C ALA A 273 -14.35 3.17 -6.14
N ALA A 274 -14.02 4.26 -5.42
CA ALA A 274 -13.06 4.24 -4.31
C ALA A 274 -13.55 3.33 -3.16
N LYS A 275 -14.83 3.47 -2.76
CA LYS A 275 -15.45 2.61 -1.74
C LYS A 275 -15.44 1.15 -2.15
N ALA A 276 -15.86 0.83 -3.37
CA ALA A 276 -15.86 -0.54 -3.86
C ALA A 276 -14.45 -1.16 -3.90
N PHE A 277 -13.43 -0.35 -4.22
CA PHE A 277 -12.05 -0.81 -4.21
C PHE A 277 -11.55 -1.08 -2.78
N ILE A 278 -11.86 -0.20 -1.83
CA ILE A 278 -11.54 -0.39 -0.41
C ILE A 278 -12.23 -1.64 0.13
N ASP A 279 -13.54 -1.80 -0.14
CA ASP A 279 -14.29 -3.00 0.25
C ASP A 279 -13.66 -4.26 -0.32
N PHE A 280 -13.28 -4.26 -1.60
CA PHE A 280 -12.63 -5.40 -2.23
C PHE A 280 -11.30 -5.74 -1.54
N VAL A 281 -10.44 -4.76 -1.27
CA VAL A 281 -9.14 -4.97 -0.60
C VAL A 281 -9.30 -5.57 0.80
N LEU A 282 -10.31 -5.13 1.55
CA LEU A 282 -10.62 -5.60 2.90
C LEU A 282 -11.44 -6.89 2.93
N SER A 283 -12.07 -7.28 1.80
CA SER A 283 -12.90 -8.48 1.68
C SER A 283 -12.11 -9.77 1.91
N GLU A 284 -12.83 -10.88 2.13
CA GLU A 284 -12.20 -12.21 2.23
C GLU A 284 -11.40 -12.56 0.97
N GLU A 285 -11.89 -12.19 -0.22
CA GLU A 285 -11.20 -12.44 -1.49
C GLU A 285 -9.93 -11.60 -1.64
N GLY A 286 -10.00 -10.30 -1.36
CA GLY A 286 -8.84 -9.41 -1.37
C GLY A 286 -7.76 -9.82 -0.36
N GLN A 287 -8.19 -10.28 0.82
CA GLN A 287 -7.27 -10.75 1.86
C GLN A 287 -6.67 -12.13 1.54
N LYS A 288 -7.39 -13.02 0.86
CA LYS A 288 -6.82 -14.26 0.30
C LYS A 288 -5.80 -13.95 -0.79
N LEU A 289 -6.11 -13.00 -1.68
CA LEU A 289 -5.14 -12.53 -2.68
C LEU A 289 -3.88 -11.98 -2.01
N ALA A 290 -4.01 -11.20 -0.94
CA ALA A 290 -2.85 -10.73 -0.18
C ALA A 290 -2.01 -11.90 0.36
N SER A 291 -2.64 -12.93 0.92
CA SER A 291 -1.97 -14.16 1.36
C SER A 291 -1.29 -14.90 0.19
N ASP A 292 -1.95 -15.03 -0.96
CA ASP A 292 -1.40 -15.68 -2.15
C ASP A 292 -0.17 -14.92 -2.73
N LEU A 293 -0.13 -13.60 -2.55
CA LEU A 293 1.01 -12.75 -2.89
C LEU A 293 2.15 -12.82 -1.86
N GLY A 294 1.93 -13.53 -0.75
CA GLY A 294 2.91 -13.76 0.30
C GLY A 294 2.81 -12.82 1.49
N TYR A 295 1.85 -11.92 1.56
CA TYR A 295 1.64 -11.03 2.71
C TYR A 295 0.90 -11.73 3.85
N THR A 296 1.15 -11.29 5.08
CA THR A 296 0.33 -11.70 6.23
C THR A 296 -0.97 -10.90 6.25
N PRO A 297 -2.14 -11.53 5.97
CA PRO A 297 -3.42 -10.82 5.98
C PRO A 297 -3.83 -10.46 7.41
N ILE A 298 -4.71 -9.46 7.54
CA ILE A 298 -5.23 -9.01 8.84
C ILE A 298 -6.67 -9.45 9.10
N ARG A 299 -7.40 -9.89 8.06
CA ARG A 299 -8.78 -10.32 8.20
C ARG A 299 -8.89 -11.61 9.01
N THR A 300 -9.75 -11.62 10.00
CA THR A 300 -10.05 -12.82 10.79
C THR A 300 -10.54 -13.96 9.89
N GLY A 301 -9.91 -15.13 10.03
CA GLY A 301 -10.26 -16.34 9.26
C GLY A 301 -9.51 -16.51 7.95
N VAL A 302 -8.64 -15.58 7.57
CA VAL A 302 -7.69 -15.75 6.44
C VAL A 302 -6.32 -16.12 7.02
N GLU A 303 -5.75 -17.24 6.57
CA GLU A 303 -4.48 -17.76 7.08
C GLU A 303 -3.28 -17.02 6.43
N ALA A 304 -2.23 -16.82 7.22
CA ALA A 304 -0.95 -16.33 6.73
C ALA A 304 -0.25 -17.38 5.85
N PRO A 305 0.58 -16.96 4.88
CA PRO A 305 1.37 -17.89 4.05
C PRO A 305 2.40 -18.65 4.89
N GLU A 306 2.74 -19.86 4.43
CA GLU A 306 3.76 -20.70 5.07
C GLU A 306 5.13 -19.99 5.08
N GLY A 307 5.82 -20.04 6.21
CA GLY A 307 7.17 -19.49 6.38
C GLY A 307 7.23 -18.06 6.96
N LEU A 308 6.10 -17.40 7.13
CA LEU A 308 6.01 -16.16 7.89
C LEU A 308 5.50 -16.41 9.31
N LYS A 309 5.93 -15.56 10.24
CA LYS A 309 5.39 -15.53 11.59
C LYS A 309 4.11 -14.70 11.64
N SER A 310 3.12 -15.16 12.40
CA SER A 310 2.00 -14.30 12.80
C SER A 310 2.49 -13.23 13.79
N ILE A 311 1.72 -12.15 13.93
CA ILE A 311 2.09 -11.05 14.84
C ILE A 311 2.29 -11.51 16.28
N ASP A 312 1.48 -12.50 16.73
CA ASP A 312 1.55 -13.09 18.08
C ASP A 312 2.83 -13.91 18.31
N GLU A 313 3.51 -14.33 17.24
CA GLU A 313 4.77 -15.10 17.30
C GLU A 313 6.01 -14.19 17.21
N MET A 314 5.81 -12.89 16.98
CA MET A 314 6.90 -11.92 16.85
C MET A 314 7.14 -11.18 18.16
N ASN A 315 8.40 -10.87 18.45
CA ASN A 315 8.75 -9.81 19.38
C ASN A 315 8.68 -8.49 18.60
N VAL A 316 7.61 -7.69 18.81
CA VAL A 316 7.36 -6.47 18.03
C VAL A 316 8.06 -5.28 18.69
N LEU A 317 8.93 -4.62 17.95
CA LEU A 317 9.45 -3.29 18.28
C LEU A 317 8.44 -2.23 17.79
N SER A 318 8.03 -1.37 18.70
CA SER A 318 7.10 -0.28 18.41
C SER A 318 7.47 1.00 19.16
N ALA A 319 6.88 2.10 18.76
CA ALA A 319 6.89 3.37 19.46
C ALA A 319 5.51 4.03 19.37
N PRO A 320 5.18 4.99 20.25
CA PRO A 320 3.89 5.70 20.18
C PRO A 320 3.69 6.36 18.82
N LEU A 321 2.50 6.20 18.23
CA LEU A 321 2.19 6.65 16.88
C LEU A 321 2.33 8.18 16.73
N ASP A 322 1.95 8.92 17.74
CA ASP A 322 2.08 10.38 17.82
C ASP A 322 3.56 10.83 17.85
N GLU A 323 4.43 10.09 18.53
CA GLU A 323 5.88 10.36 18.52
C GLU A 323 6.51 10.03 17.16
N LEU A 324 6.04 8.95 16.50
CA LEU A 324 6.49 8.58 15.16
C LEU A 324 6.03 9.60 14.12
N SER A 325 4.77 10.07 14.19
CA SER A 325 4.22 11.06 13.27
C SER A 325 4.92 12.41 13.42
N SER A 326 4.98 12.94 14.63
CA SER A 326 5.61 14.24 14.89
C SER A 326 7.12 14.26 14.62
N GLY A 327 7.82 13.12 14.76
CA GLY A 327 9.26 12.99 14.56
C GLY A 327 9.70 12.60 13.16
N ARG A 328 8.80 12.15 12.27
CA ARG A 328 9.14 11.52 10.98
C ARG A 328 10.07 12.37 10.10
N GLU A 329 9.77 13.65 9.94
CA GLU A 329 10.59 14.54 9.10
C GLU A 329 11.96 14.83 9.73
N ASP A 330 12.04 14.88 11.05
CA ASP A 330 13.27 15.03 11.77
C ASP A 330 14.15 13.78 11.65
N ASP A 331 13.56 12.59 11.80
CA ASP A 331 14.25 11.31 11.62
C ASP A 331 14.79 11.16 10.19
N LYS A 332 14.01 11.51 9.17
CA LYS A 332 14.45 11.52 7.75
C LYS A 332 15.60 12.50 7.53
N ARG A 333 15.52 13.69 8.11
CA ARG A 333 16.59 14.70 8.01
C ARG A 333 17.88 14.21 8.67
N GLU A 334 17.80 13.64 9.87
CA GLU A 334 18.98 13.13 10.59
C GLU A 334 19.59 11.94 9.84
N PHE A 335 18.78 11.05 9.30
CA PHE A 335 19.26 9.95 8.44
C PHE A 335 20.01 10.50 7.22
N LYS A 336 19.43 11.49 6.53
CA LYS A 336 20.05 12.15 5.38
C LYS A 336 21.38 12.77 5.71
N GLU A 337 21.47 13.49 6.84
CA GLU A 337 22.72 14.09 7.31
C GLU A 337 23.76 13.02 7.65
N LEU A 338 23.32 11.90 8.26
CA LEU A 338 24.17 10.80 8.65
C LEU A 338 24.73 10.07 7.44
N PHE A 339 23.92 9.66 6.46
CA PHE A 339 24.35 8.85 5.32
C PHE A 339 24.81 9.68 4.12
N GLY A 340 24.51 10.96 4.06
CA GLY A 340 24.95 11.86 2.98
C GLY A 340 24.10 11.71 1.72
N GLU A 341 22.82 11.41 1.86
CA GLU A 341 21.85 11.28 0.77
C GLU A 341 21.21 12.62 0.34
#